data_2f888515f8185f0a35db5a00ea07de19
#
_entry.id   2f888515f8185f0a35db5a00ea07de19
#
_cell.length_a   1.000
_cell.length_b   1.000
_cell.length_c   1.000
_cell.angle_alpha   90.00
_cell.angle_beta   90.00
_cell.angle_gamma   90.00
#
_symmetry.space_group_name_H-M   'P 1'
#
loop_
_entity.id
_entity.type
_entity.pdbx_description
1 polymer ?
#
loop_
_entity_poly.entity_id
_entity_poly.type
_entity_poly.pdbx_seq_one_letter_code
_entity_poly.pdbx_strand_id
1 'polypeptide(L)'
;MCVDANAGARFAAKQRHLDKTFKFKSQSLQYWNRETGLKRDKNRIARGYSIGISNDYARALEKQGAAFKSAETAYKKYIAGKARGRSFQGGRTKASQRGQLLNLLAAKGGLENRIKKEFGRNMDARYRKRLMQMQVQQVAARQKLGNRPEFGAPVLMPPTDYLSTFINAGISIGSALIAA
;
A
#
# COMPACT_ATOMS: atom_id res chain seq x y z
N MET A 1 -59.67 -5.62 -29.01
CA MET A 1 -58.38 -5.37 -28.30
C MET A 1 -57.58 -6.65 -28.30
N CYS A 2 -56.41 -6.64 -28.98
CA CYS A 2 -55.52 -7.82 -28.94
C CYS A 2 -54.80 -7.86 -27.57
N VAL A 3 -55.07 -8.89 -26.80
CA VAL A 3 -54.41 -9.09 -25.49
C VAL A 3 -53.18 -9.98 -25.71
N ASP A 4 -52.02 -9.48 -25.37
CA ASP A 4 -50.77 -10.25 -25.44
C ASP A 4 -50.80 -11.31 -24.31
N ALA A 5 -50.87 -12.59 -24.67
CA ALA A 5 -50.89 -13.69 -23.71
C ALA A 5 -49.65 -13.72 -22.81
N ASN A 6 -48.53 -13.19 -23.28
CA ASN A 6 -47.28 -13.12 -22.54
C ASN A 6 -47.03 -11.76 -21.80
N ALA A 7 -48.06 -10.87 -21.75
CA ALA A 7 -47.92 -9.55 -21.15
C ALA A 7 -47.41 -9.61 -19.68
N GLY A 8 -47.97 -10.50 -18.88
CA GLY A 8 -47.56 -10.73 -17.50
C GLY A 8 -46.13 -11.21 -17.36
N ALA A 9 -45.72 -12.18 -18.19
CA ALA A 9 -44.37 -12.72 -18.20
C ALA A 9 -43.33 -11.66 -18.63
N ARG A 10 -43.69 -10.84 -19.61
CA ARG A 10 -42.84 -9.71 -20.06
C ARG A 10 -42.73 -8.62 -19.01
N PHE A 11 -43.79 -8.30 -18.30
CA PHE A 11 -43.76 -7.36 -17.18
C PHE A 11 -42.86 -7.87 -16.06
N ALA A 12 -42.96 -9.14 -15.66
CA ALA A 12 -42.11 -9.77 -14.68
C ALA A 12 -40.65 -9.81 -15.13
N ALA A 13 -40.38 -10.08 -16.42
CA ALA A 13 -39.01 -10.01 -16.97
C ALA A 13 -38.43 -8.59 -16.92
N LYS A 14 -39.23 -7.57 -17.25
CA LYS A 14 -38.81 -6.14 -17.11
C LYS A 14 -38.47 -5.78 -15.67
N GLN A 15 -39.32 -6.18 -14.72
CA GLN A 15 -39.02 -5.93 -13.29
C GLN A 15 -37.74 -6.62 -12.86
N ARG A 16 -37.52 -7.89 -13.19
CA ARG A 16 -36.25 -8.59 -12.90
C ARG A 16 -35.04 -7.90 -13.52
N HIS A 17 -35.20 -7.38 -14.74
CA HIS A 17 -34.13 -6.63 -15.41
C HIS A 17 -33.84 -5.32 -14.66
N LEU A 18 -34.88 -4.58 -14.25
CA LEU A 18 -34.72 -3.35 -13.48
C LEU A 18 -34.04 -3.60 -12.12
N ASP A 19 -34.49 -4.61 -11.39
CA ASP A 19 -33.90 -4.99 -10.10
C ASP A 19 -32.45 -5.41 -10.26
N LYS A 20 -32.12 -6.16 -11.30
CA LYS A 20 -30.75 -6.57 -11.62
C LYS A 20 -29.88 -5.39 -11.95
N THR A 21 -30.39 -4.46 -12.75
CA THR A 21 -29.69 -3.21 -13.10
C THR A 21 -29.44 -2.34 -11.87
N PHE A 22 -30.46 -2.22 -11.01
CA PHE A 22 -30.35 -1.46 -9.76
C PHE A 22 -29.31 -2.07 -8.83
N LYS A 23 -29.35 -3.39 -8.61
CA LYS A 23 -28.36 -4.13 -7.81
C LYS A 23 -26.94 -3.94 -8.36
N PHE A 24 -26.76 -4.08 -9.67
CA PHE A 24 -25.46 -3.87 -10.31
C PHE A 24 -24.95 -2.43 -10.15
N LYS A 25 -25.79 -1.43 -10.36
CA LYS A 25 -25.44 -0.03 -10.18
C LYS A 25 -25.04 0.27 -8.72
N SER A 26 -25.81 -0.24 -7.77
CA SER A 26 -25.51 -0.09 -6.33
C SER A 26 -24.17 -0.73 -5.95
N GLN A 27 -23.94 -1.98 -6.39
CA GLN A 27 -22.68 -2.69 -6.15
C GLN A 27 -21.50 -2.00 -6.84
N SER A 28 -21.68 -1.51 -8.06
CA SER A 28 -20.68 -0.77 -8.80
C SER A 28 -20.31 0.53 -8.07
N LEU A 29 -21.28 1.28 -7.57
CA LEU A 29 -21.04 2.49 -6.79
C LEU A 29 -20.26 2.18 -5.51
N GLN A 30 -20.62 1.12 -4.79
CA GLN A 30 -19.88 0.67 -3.61
C GLN A 30 -18.43 0.28 -3.95
N TYR A 31 -18.23 -0.43 -5.06
CA TYR A 31 -16.91 -0.79 -5.53
C TYR A 31 -16.06 0.45 -5.85
N TRP A 32 -16.61 1.42 -6.58
CA TRP A 32 -15.96 2.70 -6.89
C TRP A 32 -15.57 3.50 -5.63
N ASN A 33 -16.46 3.53 -4.65
CA ASN A 33 -16.17 4.16 -3.37
C ASN A 33 -15.01 3.47 -2.63
N ARG A 34 -14.99 2.13 -2.64
CA ARG A 34 -13.88 1.34 -2.06
C ARG A 34 -12.57 1.56 -2.84
N GLU A 35 -12.62 1.60 -4.16
CA GLU A 35 -11.45 1.86 -5.00
C GLU A 35 -10.87 3.24 -4.76
N THR A 36 -11.73 4.26 -4.63
CA THR A 36 -11.31 5.62 -4.29
C THR A 36 -10.70 5.67 -2.89
N GLY A 37 -11.30 4.98 -1.93
CA GLY A 37 -10.74 4.79 -0.60
C GLY A 37 -9.35 4.13 -0.64
N LEU A 38 -9.20 3.06 -1.43
CA LEU A 38 -7.91 2.39 -1.62
C LEU A 38 -6.84 3.32 -2.20
N LYS A 39 -7.18 4.17 -3.18
CA LYS A 39 -6.24 5.16 -3.74
C LYS A 39 -5.77 6.14 -2.67
N ARG A 40 -6.70 6.64 -1.84
CA ARG A 40 -6.36 7.53 -0.69
C ARG A 40 -5.49 6.82 0.33
N ASP A 41 -5.80 5.58 0.69
CA ASP A 41 -5.02 4.79 1.64
C ASP A 41 -3.61 4.51 1.11
N LYS A 42 -3.44 4.16 -0.16
CA LYS A 42 -2.12 3.99 -0.78
C LYS A 42 -1.29 5.26 -0.68
N ASN A 43 -1.87 6.42 -0.97
CA ASN A 43 -1.18 7.70 -0.88
C ASN A 43 -0.79 8.02 0.57
N ARG A 44 -1.68 7.74 1.55
CA ARG A 44 -1.40 7.92 2.98
C ARG A 44 -0.27 7.01 3.45
N ILE A 45 -0.28 5.73 3.04
CA ILE A 45 0.76 4.75 3.36
C ILE A 45 2.11 5.20 2.77
N ALA A 46 2.13 5.63 1.51
CA ALA A 46 3.34 6.11 0.85
C ALA A 46 3.92 7.35 1.53
N ARG A 47 3.08 8.33 1.89
CA ARG A 47 3.50 9.52 2.65
C ARG A 47 4.03 9.14 4.04
N GLY A 48 3.33 8.26 4.75
CA GLY A 48 3.78 7.78 6.06
C GLY A 48 5.14 7.06 6.00
N TYR A 49 5.37 6.29 4.95
CA TYR A 49 6.65 5.66 4.67
C TYR A 49 7.76 6.68 4.42
N SER A 50 7.53 7.68 3.56
CA SER A 50 8.51 8.73 3.25
C SER A 50 8.87 9.56 4.50
N ILE A 51 7.87 10.04 5.24
CA ILE A 51 8.08 10.79 6.49
C ILE A 51 8.83 9.92 7.51
N GLY A 52 8.45 8.66 7.61
CA GLY A 52 9.08 7.73 8.53
C GLY A 52 10.57 7.51 8.24
N ILE A 53 10.94 7.34 6.96
CA ILE A 53 12.35 7.21 6.56
C ILE A 53 13.11 8.50 6.85
N SER A 54 12.55 9.66 6.50
CA SER A 54 13.17 10.95 6.77
C SER A 54 13.46 11.15 8.26
N ASN A 55 12.49 10.82 9.12
CA ASN A 55 12.66 10.90 10.57
C ASN A 55 13.72 9.90 11.10
N ASP A 56 13.73 8.67 10.57
CA ASP A 56 14.74 7.68 10.97
C ASP A 56 16.14 8.11 10.54
N TYR A 57 16.26 8.72 9.36
CA TYR A 57 17.52 9.26 8.86
C TYR A 57 18.02 10.42 9.72
N ALA A 58 17.15 11.39 10.04
CA ALA A 58 17.48 12.51 10.90
C ALA A 58 17.97 12.04 12.29
N ARG A 59 17.25 11.12 12.94
CA ARG A 59 17.65 10.53 14.22
C ARG A 59 18.97 9.75 14.13
N ALA A 60 19.21 9.08 13.00
CA ALA A 60 20.45 8.35 12.81
C ALA A 60 21.65 9.30 12.63
N LEU A 61 21.48 10.41 11.90
CA LEU A 61 22.49 11.46 11.77
C LEU A 61 22.80 12.09 13.12
N GLU A 62 21.79 12.39 13.92
CA GLU A 62 21.98 12.93 15.28
C GLU A 62 22.83 12.00 16.15
N LYS A 63 22.48 10.70 16.16
CA LYS A 63 23.24 9.67 16.88
C LYS A 63 24.68 9.53 16.37
N GLN A 64 24.85 9.60 15.04
CA GLN A 64 26.19 9.58 14.43
C GLN A 64 27.01 10.79 14.87
N GLY A 65 26.40 11.99 14.84
CA GLY A 65 27.05 13.21 15.30
C GLY A 65 27.45 13.15 16.79
N ALA A 66 26.57 12.62 17.64
CA ALA A 66 26.88 12.40 19.06
C ALA A 66 28.04 11.40 19.25
N ALA A 67 28.06 10.31 18.48
CA ALA A 67 29.14 9.33 18.52
C ALA A 67 30.48 9.93 18.07
N PHE A 68 30.48 10.77 17.03
CA PHE A 68 31.70 11.48 16.62
C PHE A 68 32.20 12.46 17.69
N LYS A 69 31.33 13.26 18.31
CA LYS A 69 31.70 14.18 19.41
C LYS A 69 32.25 13.41 20.61
N SER A 70 31.65 12.29 20.97
CA SER A 70 32.13 11.43 22.06
C SER A 70 33.51 10.86 21.73
N ALA A 71 33.72 10.37 20.51
CA ALA A 71 35.01 9.86 20.04
C ALA A 71 36.09 10.95 20.02
N GLU A 72 35.77 12.16 19.58
CA GLU A 72 36.66 13.29 19.58
C GLU A 72 37.06 13.70 21.01
N THR A 73 36.08 13.73 21.91
CA THR A 73 36.36 14.07 23.34
C THR A 73 37.25 13.02 23.99
N ALA A 74 36.99 11.73 23.75
CA ALA A 74 37.82 10.62 24.23
C ALA A 74 39.28 10.73 23.67
N TYR A 75 39.39 11.07 22.39
CA TYR A 75 40.64 11.27 21.72
C TYR A 75 41.44 12.46 22.32
N LYS A 76 40.78 13.61 22.55
CA LYS A 76 41.38 14.77 23.20
C LYS A 76 41.86 14.44 24.61
N LYS A 77 41.08 13.74 25.42
CA LYS A 77 41.45 13.27 26.76
C LYS A 77 42.65 12.32 26.71
N TYR A 78 42.69 11.41 25.73
CA TYR A 78 43.82 10.50 25.57
C TYR A 78 45.13 11.23 25.21
N ILE A 79 45.07 12.21 24.29
CA ILE A 79 46.22 13.05 23.94
C ILE A 79 46.69 13.84 25.16
N ALA A 80 45.78 14.51 25.87
CA ALA A 80 46.10 15.29 27.05
C ALA A 80 46.73 14.45 28.17
N GLY A 81 46.20 13.23 28.39
CA GLY A 81 46.76 12.28 29.34
C GLY A 81 48.18 11.82 28.97
N LYS A 82 48.42 11.54 27.68
CA LYS A 82 49.78 11.21 27.20
C LYS A 82 50.73 12.39 27.26
N ALA A 83 50.27 13.62 26.98
CA ALA A 83 51.11 14.82 27.09
C ALA A 83 51.53 15.04 28.53
N ARG A 84 50.65 14.85 29.53
CA ARG A 84 50.99 14.98 30.95
C ARG A 84 51.97 13.89 31.43
N GLY A 85 51.78 12.63 30.97
CA GLY A 85 52.71 11.54 31.30
C GLY A 85 54.11 11.68 30.65
N ARG A 86 54.24 12.48 29.63
CA ARG A 86 55.51 12.70 28.90
C ARG A 86 56.43 13.76 29.50
N SER A 87 55.92 14.65 30.32
CA SER A 87 56.75 15.62 31.03
C SER A 87 57.73 14.95 32.01
N PHE A 88 57.55 13.67 32.31
CA PHE A 88 58.38 12.91 33.26
C PHE A 88 59.42 11.95 32.62
N GLN A 89 59.43 11.77 31.31
CA GLN A 89 60.39 10.87 30.64
C GLN A 89 61.20 11.64 29.57
N GLY A 90 62.22 12.30 30.00
CA GLY A 90 63.25 12.81 29.10
C GLY A 90 63.93 11.66 28.36
N GLY A 91 63.98 11.73 27.01
CA GLY A 91 64.78 10.80 26.22
C GLY A 91 64.15 10.13 25.01
N ARG A 92 62.89 10.47 24.61
CA ARG A 92 62.31 9.90 23.39
C ARG A 92 62.72 10.67 22.14
N THR A 93 63.29 9.94 21.14
CA THR A 93 63.68 10.51 19.83
C THR A 93 62.44 11.03 19.07
N LYS A 94 62.67 12.12 18.26
CA LYS A 94 61.61 12.70 17.39
C LYS A 94 60.95 11.68 16.47
N ALA A 95 61.64 10.61 16.07
CA ALA A 95 61.11 9.51 15.28
C ALA A 95 60.04 8.69 16.03
N SER A 96 60.26 8.39 17.31
CA SER A 96 59.30 7.70 18.17
C SER A 96 57.99 8.52 18.41
N GLN A 97 58.12 9.85 18.44
CA GLN A 97 56.99 10.76 18.60
C GLN A 97 56.13 10.79 17.33
N ARG A 98 56.73 10.80 16.13
CA ARG A 98 56.05 10.72 14.84
C ARG A 98 55.30 9.40 14.67
N GLY A 99 55.93 8.26 14.99
CA GLY A 99 55.28 6.95 14.92
C GLY A 99 54.03 6.84 15.82
N GLN A 100 54.12 7.41 17.02
CA GLN A 100 52.94 7.44 17.92
C GLN A 100 51.82 8.36 17.43
N LEU A 101 52.16 9.49 16.80
CA LEU A 101 51.17 10.39 16.19
C LEU A 101 50.44 9.71 15.01
N LEU A 102 51.20 8.99 14.15
CA LEU A 102 50.64 8.22 13.05
C LEU A 102 49.72 7.12 13.53
N ASN A 103 50.08 6.39 14.58
CA ASN A 103 49.24 5.35 15.18
C ASN A 103 47.94 5.94 15.77
N LEU A 104 47.98 7.13 16.34
CA LEU A 104 46.82 7.84 16.85
C LEU A 104 45.89 8.30 15.74
N LEU A 105 46.45 8.82 14.63
CA LEU A 105 45.66 9.20 13.47
C LEU A 105 44.99 7.98 12.80
N ALA A 106 45.71 6.86 12.68
CA ALA A 106 45.18 5.61 12.18
C ALA A 106 44.04 5.08 13.07
N ALA A 107 44.21 5.12 14.39
CA ALA A 107 43.17 4.72 15.36
C ALA A 107 41.91 5.62 15.24
N LYS A 108 42.07 6.94 15.06
CA LYS A 108 40.95 7.86 14.81
C LYS A 108 40.20 7.53 13.53
N GLY A 109 40.93 7.33 12.42
CA GLY A 109 40.33 6.97 11.13
C GLY A 109 39.62 5.62 11.19
N GLY A 110 40.18 4.64 11.89
CA GLY A 110 39.54 3.36 12.13
C GLY A 110 38.21 3.47 12.91
N LEU A 111 38.18 4.34 13.92
CA LEU A 111 36.95 4.59 14.70
C LEU A 111 35.88 5.30 13.88
N GLU A 112 36.27 6.31 13.10
CA GLU A 112 35.34 7.00 12.19
C GLU A 112 34.73 6.06 11.15
N ASN A 113 35.54 5.17 10.59
CA ASN A 113 35.06 4.17 9.63
C ASN A 113 34.11 3.14 10.27
N ARG A 114 34.34 2.72 11.52
CA ARG A 114 33.40 1.88 12.26
C ARG A 114 32.06 2.57 12.47
N ILE A 115 32.08 3.82 12.93
CA ILE A 115 30.85 4.62 13.13
C ILE A 115 30.07 4.75 11.81
N LYS A 116 30.74 5.06 10.69
CA LYS A 116 30.11 5.15 9.36
C LYS A 116 29.50 3.81 8.93
N LYS A 117 30.21 2.70 9.15
CA LYS A 117 29.75 1.35 8.78
C LYS A 117 28.55 0.89 9.62
N GLU A 118 28.55 1.17 10.92
CA GLU A 118 27.40 0.92 11.79
C GLU A 118 26.18 1.76 11.42
N PHE A 119 26.40 3.04 11.09
CA PHE A 119 25.35 3.91 10.59
C PHE A 119 24.68 3.32 9.34
N GLY A 120 25.47 2.92 8.32
CA GLY A 120 24.96 2.30 7.10
C GLY A 120 24.13 1.05 7.39
N ARG A 121 24.68 0.12 8.18
CA ARG A 121 23.97 -1.12 8.55
C ARG A 121 22.65 -0.87 9.28
N ASN A 122 22.64 0.07 10.23
CA ASN A 122 21.44 0.41 10.99
C ASN A 122 20.38 1.07 10.10
N MET A 123 20.80 1.92 9.15
CA MET A 123 19.88 2.54 8.19
C MET A 123 19.28 1.52 7.25
N ASP A 124 20.08 0.60 6.70
CA ASP A 124 19.59 -0.47 5.82
C ASP A 124 18.57 -1.38 6.52
N ALA A 125 18.84 -1.75 7.77
CA ALA A 125 17.90 -2.56 8.55
C ALA A 125 16.56 -1.84 8.78
N ARG A 126 16.59 -0.54 9.11
CA ARG A 126 15.38 0.27 9.29
C ARG A 126 14.62 0.46 7.99
N TYR A 127 15.32 0.72 6.90
CA TYR A 127 14.74 0.85 5.57
C TYR A 127 13.99 -0.43 5.17
N ARG A 128 14.63 -1.59 5.29
CA ARG A 128 14.00 -2.90 5.00
C ARG A 128 12.77 -3.14 5.87
N LYS A 129 12.85 -2.87 7.18
CA LYS A 129 11.71 -3.02 8.09
C LYS A 129 10.52 -2.15 7.68
N ARG A 130 10.75 -0.87 7.35
CA ARG A 130 9.69 0.02 6.90
C ARG A 130 9.13 -0.36 5.55
N LEU A 131 9.96 -0.82 4.63
CA LEU A 131 9.51 -1.32 3.33
C LEU A 131 8.56 -2.51 3.49
N MET A 132 8.92 -3.48 4.33
CA MET A 132 8.05 -4.61 4.65
C MET A 132 6.73 -4.15 5.27
N GLN A 133 6.76 -3.24 6.23
CA GLN A 133 5.55 -2.69 6.84
C GLN A 133 4.64 -2.01 5.82
N MET A 134 5.21 -1.22 4.90
CA MET A 134 4.47 -0.58 3.81
C MET A 134 3.82 -1.63 2.89
N GLN A 135 4.56 -2.67 2.50
CA GLN A 135 4.03 -3.74 1.65
C GLN A 135 2.87 -4.48 2.33
N VAL A 136 3.00 -4.85 3.60
CA VAL A 136 1.93 -5.50 4.38
C VAL A 136 0.68 -4.62 4.44
N GLN A 137 0.84 -3.32 4.72
CA GLN A 137 -0.28 -2.39 4.75
C GLN A 137 -0.95 -2.22 3.38
N GLN A 138 -0.18 -2.20 2.29
CA GLN A 138 -0.73 -2.13 0.92
C GLN A 138 -1.49 -3.39 0.54
N VAL A 139 -1.00 -4.58 0.93
CA VAL A 139 -1.72 -5.85 0.71
C VAL A 139 -3.02 -5.87 1.49
N ALA A 140 -2.99 -5.52 2.77
CA ALA A 140 -4.19 -5.43 3.60
C ALA A 140 -5.22 -4.42 3.05
N ALA A 141 -4.76 -3.29 2.52
CA ALA A 141 -5.65 -2.31 1.89
C ALA A 141 -6.27 -2.86 0.59
N ARG A 142 -5.52 -3.63 -0.21
CA ARG A 142 -6.04 -4.29 -1.43
C ARG A 142 -7.10 -5.35 -1.11
N GLN A 143 -6.90 -6.14 -0.06
CA GLN A 143 -7.87 -7.17 0.34
C GLN A 143 -9.25 -6.60 0.67
N LYS A 144 -9.33 -5.36 1.15
CA LYS A 144 -10.60 -4.67 1.44
C LYS A 144 -11.39 -4.27 0.19
N LEU A 145 -10.76 -4.25 -0.98
CA LEU A 145 -11.45 -3.85 -2.22
C LEU A 145 -12.51 -4.86 -2.65
N GLY A 146 -12.24 -6.16 -2.49
CA GLY A 146 -13.09 -7.25 -2.99
C GLY A 146 -13.10 -7.37 -4.51
N ASN A 147 -13.98 -8.21 -5.03
CA ASN A 147 -14.12 -8.43 -6.46
C ASN A 147 -14.92 -7.31 -7.13
N ARG A 148 -14.60 -7.04 -8.39
CA ARG A 148 -15.36 -6.10 -9.20
C ARG A 148 -16.75 -6.73 -9.48
N PRO A 149 -17.86 -5.97 -9.33
CA PRO A 149 -19.18 -6.49 -9.64
C PRO A 149 -19.34 -6.73 -11.13
N GLU A 150 -19.99 -7.87 -11.48
CA GLU A 150 -20.31 -8.23 -12.84
C GLU A 150 -21.82 -8.16 -13.03
N PHE A 151 -22.26 -7.73 -14.23
CA PHE A 151 -23.70 -7.62 -14.52
C PHE A 151 -24.39 -9.01 -14.59
N GLY A 152 -23.63 -10.05 -14.88
CA GLY A 152 -24.11 -11.41 -15.08
C GLY A 152 -24.92 -11.58 -16.37
N ALA A 153 -25.53 -12.75 -16.59
CA ALA A 153 -26.28 -13.05 -17.79
C ALA A 153 -27.49 -12.12 -17.99
N PRO A 154 -27.78 -11.69 -19.22
CA PRO A 154 -28.95 -10.85 -19.52
C PRO A 154 -30.27 -11.57 -19.16
N VAL A 155 -31.29 -10.80 -18.79
CA VAL A 155 -32.65 -11.32 -18.61
C VAL A 155 -33.31 -11.43 -19.97
N LEU A 156 -33.58 -12.64 -20.39
CA LEU A 156 -34.32 -12.89 -21.64
C LEU A 156 -35.78 -12.45 -21.49
N MET A 157 -36.26 -11.66 -22.43
CA MET A 157 -37.65 -11.25 -22.48
C MET A 157 -38.42 -12.25 -23.36
N PRO A 158 -39.55 -12.78 -22.89
CA PRO A 158 -40.42 -13.63 -23.72
C PRO A 158 -40.88 -12.87 -24.98
N PRO A 159 -40.99 -13.53 -26.13
CA PRO A 159 -41.54 -12.93 -27.34
C PRO A 159 -42.98 -12.45 -27.12
N THR A 160 -43.43 -11.52 -27.94
CA THR A 160 -44.85 -11.12 -28.01
C THR A 160 -45.60 -12.26 -28.70
N ASP A 161 -46.56 -12.83 -28.03
CA ASP A 161 -47.40 -13.92 -28.58
C ASP A 161 -48.81 -13.40 -28.86
N TYR A 162 -48.97 -12.78 -30.05
CA TYR A 162 -50.28 -12.37 -30.52
C TYR A 162 -51.00 -13.49 -31.28
N LEU A 163 -50.28 -14.52 -31.77
CA LEU A 163 -50.83 -15.58 -32.56
C LEU A 163 -51.74 -16.50 -31.73
N SER A 164 -51.32 -16.82 -30.51
CA SER A 164 -52.14 -17.67 -29.61
C SER A 164 -53.48 -17.01 -29.23
N THR A 165 -53.49 -15.69 -29.09
CA THR A 165 -54.72 -14.92 -28.81
C THR A 165 -55.67 -14.89 -30.02
N PHE A 166 -55.15 -14.82 -31.24
CA PHE A 166 -55.95 -14.88 -32.46
C PHE A 166 -56.54 -16.28 -32.66
N ILE A 167 -55.80 -17.35 -32.42
CA ILE A 167 -56.25 -18.72 -32.51
C ILE A 167 -57.39 -19.00 -31.49
N ASN A 168 -57.15 -18.62 -30.24
CA ASN A 168 -58.10 -18.80 -29.16
C ASN A 168 -59.41 -18.00 -29.38
N ALA A 169 -59.30 -16.77 -29.85
CA ALA A 169 -60.44 -15.94 -30.22
C ALA A 169 -61.18 -16.52 -31.42
N GLY A 170 -60.50 -17.06 -32.46
CA GLY A 170 -61.07 -17.71 -33.60
C GLY A 170 -61.82 -18.99 -33.25
N ILE A 171 -61.25 -19.79 -32.35
CA ILE A 171 -61.91 -21.03 -31.86
C ILE A 171 -63.16 -20.71 -31.05
N SER A 172 -63.13 -19.66 -30.19
CA SER A 172 -64.33 -19.28 -29.41
C SER A 172 -65.45 -18.72 -30.26
N ILE A 173 -65.12 -17.99 -31.34
CA ILE A 173 -66.15 -17.52 -32.30
C ILE A 173 -66.71 -18.70 -33.16
N GLY A 174 -65.84 -19.63 -33.59
CA GLY A 174 -66.22 -20.80 -34.31
C GLY A 174 -67.12 -21.72 -33.53
N SER A 175 -66.91 -21.96 -32.23
CA SER A 175 -67.75 -22.76 -31.37
C SER A 175 -69.10 -22.09 -31.10
N ALA A 176 -69.15 -20.75 -31.01
CA ALA A 176 -70.42 -20.03 -30.86
C ALA A 176 -71.30 -20.08 -32.12
N LEU A 177 -70.69 -20.13 -33.32
CA LEU A 177 -71.42 -20.27 -34.62
C LEU A 177 -71.90 -21.69 -34.89
N ILE A 178 -71.33 -22.71 -34.29
CA ILE A 178 -71.77 -24.12 -34.44
C ILE A 178 -72.90 -24.48 -33.43
N ALA A 179 -73.06 -23.68 -32.35
CA ALA A 179 -74.08 -23.87 -31.32
C ALA A 179 -75.38 -23.07 -31.55
N ALA A 180 -75.43 -22.27 -32.63
CA ALA A 180 -76.63 -21.54 -33.08
C ALA A 180 -77.24 -22.19 -34.31
#